data_d37c4e1e8f628f1b52cf62c1b1190822
#
_entry.id   d37c4e1e8f628f1b52cf62c1b1190822
#
_cell.length_a   1.000
_cell.length_b   1.000
_cell.length_c   1.000
_cell.angle_alpha   90.00
_cell.angle_beta   90.00
_cell.angle_gamma   90.00
#
_symmetry.space_group_name_H-M   'P 1'
#
loop_
_entity.id
_entity.type
_entity.pdbx_description
1 polymer ?
#
loop_
_entity_poly.entity_id
_entity_poly.type
_entity_poly.pdbx_seq_one_letter_code
_entity_poly.pdbx_strand_id
1 'polypeptide(L)'
;MSEASDASATGELRLEPVQFIARTDAVMRLGSMMLGAGGSSARVRDSMERAAHALGIDELHTRVGMTDIVATTSRGPLFRTRVTEVRRPAVDADRLTALKRLTNDLRPGMTTVELQRALDAIAARPRRYPELLRLLGAAFACGAFALLGNG
;
A
#
# COMPACT_ATOMS: atom_id res chain seq x y z
N MET A 1 22.60 -9.65 -39.97
CA MET A 1 21.22 -9.36 -39.55
C MET A 1 20.85 -10.05 -38.22
N SER A 2 21.84 -10.63 -37.52
CA SER A 2 21.67 -11.40 -36.27
C SER A 2 21.98 -10.59 -34.99
N GLU A 3 22.82 -9.56 -35.06
CA GLU A 3 23.27 -8.81 -33.86
C GLU A 3 22.22 -7.85 -33.27
N ALA A 4 21.32 -7.31 -34.09
CA ALA A 4 20.27 -6.40 -33.61
C ALA A 4 19.18 -7.14 -32.83
N SER A 5 18.94 -8.42 -33.10
CA SER A 5 17.98 -9.27 -32.38
C SER A 5 18.49 -9.65 -30.98
N ASP A 6 19.80 -9.88 -30.86
CA ASP A 6 20.44 -10.31 -29.61
C ASP A 6 20.56 -9.16 -28.61
N ALA A 7 20.83 -7.95 -29.11
CA ALA A 7 20.86 -6.73 -28.28
C ALA A 7 19.47 -6.36 -27.71
N SER A 8 18.40 -6.61 -28.47
CA SER A 8 17.03 -6.39 -28.04
C SER A 8 16.62 -7.37 -26.93
N ALA A 9 16.92 -8.64 -27.11
CA ALA A 9 16.64 -9.69 -26.11
C ALA A 9 17.44 -9.49 -24.80
N THR A 10 18.71 -9.06 -24.91
CA THR A 10 19.55 -8.75 -23.74
C THR A 10 19.06 -7.51 -22.98
N GLY A 11 18.51 -6.52 -23.69
CA GLY A 11 17.91 -5.32 -23.12
C GLY A 11 16.63 -5.65 -22.35
N GLU A 12 15.76 -6.47 -22.90
CA GLU A 12 14.52 -6.93 -22.24
C GLU A 12 14.81 -7.77 -20.99
N LEU A 13 15.77 -8.69 -21.06
CA LEU A 13 16.21 -9.50 -19.91
C LEU A 13 16.78 -8.67 -18.77
N ARG A 14 17.36 -7.50 -19.02
CA ARG A 14 17.85 -6.58 -17.98
C ARG A 14 16.76 -5.69 -17.40
N LEU A 15 15.74 -5.36 -18.15
CA LEU A 15 14.64 -4.49 -17.72
C LEU A 15 13.60 -5.24 -16.87
N GLU A 16 13.39 -6.54 -17.09
CA GLU A 16 12.42 -7.34 -16.32
C GLU A 16 12.69 -7.33 -14.81
N PRO A 17 13.92 -7.56 -14.30
CA PRO A 17 14.19 -7.50 -12.87
C PRO A 17 13.93 -6.13 -12.28
N VAL A 18 14.26 -5.05 -12.98
CA VAL A 18 14.03 -3.65 -12.50
C VAL A 18 12.54 -3.34 -12.43
N GLN A 19 11.78 -3.74 -13.44
CA GLN A 19 10.33 -3.57 -13.46
C GLN A 19 9.66 -4.39 -12.35
N PHE A 20 10.11 -5.62 -12.12
CA PHE A 20 9.60 -6.49 -11.06
C PHE A 20 9.84 -5.88 -9.68
N ILE A 21 11.03 -5.30 -9.45
CA ILE A 21 11.35 -4.55 -8.23
C ILE A 21 10.37 -3.40 -8.04
N ALA A 22 10.16 -2.58 -9.06
CA ALA A 22 9.26 -1.43 -9.00
C ALA A 22 7.79 -1.85 -8.73
N ARG A 23 7.33 -2.96 -9.30
CA ARG A 23 6.00 -3.52 -9.04
C ARG A 23 5.86 -3.96 -7.58
N THR A 24 6.83 -4.71 -7.06
CA THR A 24 6.86 -5.13 -5.65
C THR A 24 6.85 -3.93 -4.72
N ASP A 25 7.64 -2.90 -5.01
CA ASP A 25 7.72 -1.68 -4.21
C ASP A 25 6.39 -0.92 -4.20
N ALA A 26 5.66 -0.87 -5.33
CA ALA A 26 4.36 -0.24 -5.40
C ALA A 26 3.30 -0.98 -4.56
N VAL A 27 3.29 -2.31 -4.61
CA VAL A 27 2.40 -3.16 -3.77
C VAL A 27 2.71 -2.96 -2.29
N MET A 28 3.98 -2.96 -1.91
CA MET A 28 4.42 -2.73 -0.53
C MET A 28 4.04 -1.34 -0.04
N ARG A 29 4.15 -0.32 -0.88
CA ARG A 29 3.75 1.04 -0.57
C ARG A 29 2.24 1.15 -0.31
N LEU A 30 1.41 0.55 -1.15
CA LEU A 30 -0.04 0.47 -0.93
C LEU A 30 -0.35 -0.16 0.43
N GLY A 31 0.24 -1.32 0.72
CA GLY A 31 0.05 -2.02 1.99
C GLY A 31 0.46 -1.17 3.20
N SER A 32 1.63 -0.52 3.13
CA SER A 32 2.16 0.35 4.19
C SER A 32 1.27 1.57 4.44
N MET A 33 0.75 2.19 3.38
CA MET A 33 -0.17 3.32 3.49
C MET A 33 -1.51 2.91 4.12
N MET A 34 -2.03 1.73 3.76
CA MET A 34 -3.27 1.21 4.33
C MET A 34 -3.10 0.82 5.81
N LEU A 35 -2.01 0.13 6.15
CA LEU A 35 -1.70 -0.23 7.53
C LEU A 35 -1.49 1.04 8.38
N GLY A 36 -0.72 2.01 7.85
CA GLY A 36 -0.48 3.30 8.49
C GLY A 36 -1.75 4.14 8.69
N ALA A 37 -2.77 3.96 7.85
CA ALA A 37 -4.08 4.60 7.98
C ALA A 37 -5.05 3.84 8.93
N GLY A 38 -4.61 2.76 9.57
CA GLY A 38 -5.41 1.96 10.50
C GLY A 38 -6.23 0.86 9.83
N GLY A 39 -5.83 0.41 8.64
CA GLY A 39 -6.44 -0.72 7.97
C GLY A 39 -6.18 -2.03 8.72
N SER A 40 -7.18 -2.92 8.81
CA SER A 40 -7.00 -4.25 9.37
C SER A 40 -6.07 -5.11 8.50
N SER A 41 -5.31 -6.02 9.12
CA SER A 41 -4.36 -6.91 8.43
C SER A 41 -5.00 -7.69 7.27
N ALA A 42 -6.25 -8.15 7.43
CA ALA A 42 -6.98 -8.85 6.38
C ALA A 42 -7.25 -7.94 5.18
N ARG A 43 -7.69 -6.70 5.43
CA ARG A 43 -7.96 -5.71 4.37
C ARG A 43 -6.70 -5.26 3.64
N VAL A 44 -5.61 -5.07 4.38
CA VAL A 44 -4.31 -4.74 3.81
C VAL A 44 -3.85 -5.85 2.87
N ARG A 45 -3.91 -7.11 3.31
CA ARG A 45 -3.54 -8.27 2.50
C ARG A 45 -4.37 -8.38 1.22
N ASP A 46 -5.70 -8.33 1.32
CA ASP A 46 -6.60 -8.39 0.15
C ASP A 46 -6.28 -7.27 -0.87
N SER A 47 -6.00 -6.07 -0.40
CA SER A 47 -5.63 -4.95 -1.27
C SER A 47 -4.26 -5.14 -1.94
N MET A 48 -3.29 -5.70 -1.23
CA MET A 48 -1.98 -6.02 -1.78
C MET A 48 -2.06 -7.13 -2.82
N GLU A 49 -2.88 -8.16 -2.61
CA GLU A 49 -3.12 -9.25 -3.56
C GLU A 49 -3.74 -8.72 -4.87
N ARG A 50 -4.76 -7.86 -4.76
CA ARG A 50 -5.36 -7.20 -5.94
C ARG A 50 -4.37 -6.35 -6.70
N ALA A 51 -3.52 -5.58 -6.00
CA ALA A 51 -2.51 -4.76 -6.65
C ALA A 51 -1.42 -5.60 -7.31
N ALA A 52 -0.99 -6.69 -6.68
CA ALA A 52 -0.03 -7.62 -7.24
C ALA A 52 -0.55 -8.24 -8.56
N HIS A 53 -1.80 -8.71 -8.53
CA HIS A 53 -2.45 -9.26 -9.73
C HIS A 53 -2.59 -8.21 -10.85
N ALA A 54 -3.02 -6.98 -10.51
CA ALA A 54 -3.16 -5.89 -11.47
C ALA A 54 -1.83 -5.51 -12.14
N LEU A 55 -0.72 -5.60 -11.41
CA LEU A 55 0.63 -5.33 -11.89
C LEU A 55 1.32 -6.53 -12.54
N GLY A 56 0.65 -7.69 -12.68
CA GLY A 56 1.21 -8.89 -13.30
C GLY A 56 2.31 -9.55 -12.45
N ILE A 57 2.15 -9.56 -11.14
CA ILE A 57 2.89 -10.42 -10.21
C ILE A 57 2.12 -11.74 -10.12
N ASP A 58 2.82 -12.87 -10.31
CA ASP A 58 2.17 -14.19 -10.39
C ASP A 58 1.69 -14.65 -9.02
N GLU A 59 2.54 -14.48 -7.99
CA GLU A 59 2.23 -14.89 -6.62
C GLU A 59 2.67 -13.82 -5.63
N LEU A 60 1.86 -13.63 -4.58
CA LEU A 60 2.16 -12.78 -3.46
C LEU A 60 1.87 -13.53 -2.15
N HIS A 61 2.90 -13.80 -1.37
CA HIS A 61 2.79 -14.29 0.00
C HIS A 61 3.01 -13.15 0.97
N THR A 62 1.98 -12.79 1.72
CA THR A 62 2.03 -11.62 2.61
C THR A 62 1.69 -11.98 4.05
N ARG A 63 2.52 -11.50 4.98
CA ARG A 63 2.25 -11.49 6.41
C ARG A 63 2.16 -10.05 6.87
N VAL A 64 1.00 -9.66 7.39
CA VAL A 64 0.74 -8.31 7.90
C VAL A 64 0.61 -8.37 9.40
N GLY A 65 1.59 -7.79 10.11
CA GLY A 65 1.61 -7.58 11.55
C GLY A 65 0.88 -6.31 11.95
N MET A 66 1.08 -5.88 13.19
CA MET A 66 0.50 -4.61 13.69
C MET A 66 1.25 -3.40 13.15
N THR A 67 2.56 -3.51 12.99
CA THR A 67 3.44 -2.41 12.58
C THR A 67 4.40 -2.80 11.47
N ASP A 68 4.28 -4.01 10.92
CA ASP A 68 5.19 -4.53 9.91
C ASP A 68 4.44 -5.30 8.81
N ILE A 69 5.03 -5.33 7.65
CA ILE A 69 4.57 -6.13 6.51
C ILE A 69 5.77 -6.87 5.96
N VAL A 70 5.65 -8.19 5.87
CA VAL A 70 6.58 -9.06 5.14
C VAL A 70 5.86 -9.57 3.91
N ALA A 71 6.42 -9.36 2.74
CA ALA A 71 5.85 -9.87 1.50
C ALA A 71 6.94 -10.51 0.63
N THR A 72 6.61 -11.67 0.09
CA THR A 72 7.39 -12.34 -0.94
C THR A 72 6.56 -12.36 -2.21
N THR A 73 7.11 -11.80 -3.26
CA THR A 73 6.54 -11.79 -4.61
C THR A 73 7.32 -12.72 -5.51
N SER A 74 6.64 -13.39 -6.43
CA SER A 74 7.28 -14.19 -7.49
C SER A 74 6.68 -13.89 -8.86
N ARG A 75 7.51 -14.03 -9.89
CA ARG A 75 7.13 -13.96 -11.30
C ARG A 75 8.08 -14.82 -12.13
N GLY A 76 7.59 -15.96 -12.60
CA GLY A 76 8.45 -16.95 -13.25
C GLY A 76 9.62 -17.34 -12.32
N PRO A 77 10.89 -17.22 -12.79
CA PRO A 77 12.06 -17.55 -11.98
C PRO A 77 12.46 -16.44 -10.99
N LEU A 78 11.85 -15.26 -11.07
CA LEU A 78 12.16 -14.12 -10.22
C LEU A 78 11.36 -14.20 -8.92
N PHE A 79 12.04 -14.01 -7.79
CA PHE A 79 11.38 -13.86 -6.49
C PHE A 79 12.03 -12.72 -5.70
N ARG A 80 11.24 -12.08 -4.85
CA ARG A 80 11.73 -11.01 -3.98
C ARG A 80 10.96 -10.99 -2.68
N THR A 81 11.69 -11.02 -1.58
CA THR A 81 11.13 -10.77 -0.25
C THR A 81 11.44 -9.35 0.20
N ARG A 82 10.44 -8.68 0.74
CA ARG A 82 10.55 -7.34 1.28
C ARG A 82 9.90 -7.25 2.64
N VAL A 83 10.55 -6.53 3.55
CA VAL A 83 10.03 -6.20 4.88
C VAL A 83 9.90 -4.68 4.97
N THR A 84 8.77 -4.21 5.46
CA THR A 84 8.53 -2.78 5.70
C THR A 84 7.92 -2.59 7.06
N GLU A 85 8.49 -1.68 7.84
CA GLU A 85 7.97 -1.25 9.13
C GLU A 85 7.12 0.02 8.96
N VAL A 86 5.94 0.04 9.55
CA VAL A 86 5.03 1.19 9.57
C VAL A 86 5.15 1.89 10.93
N ARG A 87 5.90 2.97 10.95
CA ARG A 87 6.06 3.77 12.16
C ARG A 87 4.80 4.58 12.43
N ARG A 88 4.20 4.45 13.61
CA ARG A 88 3.05 5.20 14.08
C ARG A 88 1.78 4.98 13.24
N PRO A 89 1.16 3.81 13.26
CA PRO A 89 -0.17 3.63 12.69
C PRO A 89 -1.13 4.63 13.37
N ALA A 90 -1.87 5.38 12.55
CA ALA A 90 -2.86 6.33 13.05
C ALA A 90 -4.16 6.14 12.27
N VAL A 91 -5.31 6.19 12.95
CA VAL A 91 -6.59 6.06 12.26
C VAL A 91 -6.83 7.30 11.38
N ASP A 92 -6.83 7.09 10.08
CA ASP A 92 -7.14 8.10 9.05
C ASP A 92 -8.19 7.50 8.10
N ALA A 93 -9.45 7.65 8.48
CA ALA A 93 -10.58 7.05 7.77
C ALA A 93 -10.73 7.59 6.34
N ASP A 94 -10.44 8.87 6.10
CA ASP A 94 -10.52 9.48 4.78
C ASP A 94 -9.45 8.89 3.85
N ARG A 95 -8.22 8.77 4.34
CA ARG A 95 -7.12 8.13 3.59
C ARG A 95 -7.40 6.66 3.34
N LEU A 96 -7.88 5.93 4.34
CA LEU A 96 -8.23 4.51 4.20
C LEU A 96 -9.35 4.31 3.16
N THR A 97 -10.36 5.19 3.15
CA THR A 97 -11.44 5.17 2.16
C THR A 97 -10.92 5.45 0.76
N ALA A 98 -10.01 6.42 0.59
CA ALA A 98 -9.39 6.72 -0.69
C ALA A 98 -8.55 5.55 -1.22
N LEU A 99 -7.75 4.91 -0.35
CA LEU A 99 -6.96 3.72 -0.70
C LEU A 99 -7.84 2.53 -1.07
N LYS A 100 -8.96 2.33 -0.36
CA LYS A 100 -9.94 1.30 -0.70
C LYS A 100 -10.58 1.53 -2.07
N ARG A 101 -10.96 2.76 -2.40
CA ARG A 101 -11.46 3.12 -3.74
C ARG A 101 -10.42 2.82 -4.80
N LEU A 102 -9.18 3.27 -4.61
CA LEU A 102 -8.07 2.97 -5.52
C LEU A 102 -7.92 1.46 -5.72
N THR A 103 -7.99 0.65 -4.65
CA THR A 103 -7.90 -0.82 -4.75
C THR A 103 -9.05 -1.42 -5.56
N ASN A 104 -10.26 -0.87 -5.46
CA ASN A 104 -11.40 -1.34 -6.25
C ASN A 104 -11.31 -0.94 -7.73
N ASP A 105 -10.61 0.15 -8.02
CA ASP A 105 -10.42 0.68 -9.40
C ASP A 105 -9.20 0.05 -10.10
N LEU A 106 -8.44 -0.82 -9.42
CA LEU A 106 -7.31 -1.53 -10.02
C LEU A 106 -7.79 -2.46 -11.16
N ARG A 107 -7.08 -2.41 -12.28
CA ARG A 107 -7.38 -3.22 -13.45
C ARG A 107 -6.15 -4.02 -13.89
N PRO A 108 -6.33 -5.24 -14.41
CA PRO A 108 -5.23 -5.98 -15.02
C PRO A 108 -4.55 -5.16 -16.11
N GLY A 109 -3.20 -5.13 -16.09
CA GLY A 109 -2.42 -4.33 -17.03
C GLY A 109 -2.17 -2.87 -16.61
N MET A 110 -2.62 -2.45 -15.43
CA MET A 110 -2.26 -1.16 -14.85
C MET A 110 -0.73 -1.04 -14.73
N THR A 111 -0.20 0.11 -15.06
CA THR A 111 1.25 0.34 -14.94
C THR A 111 1.64 0.71 -13.51
N THR A 112 2.88 0.39 -13.14
CA THR A 112 3.45 0.77 -11.84
C THR A 112 3.43 2.29 -11.64
N VAL A 113 3.64 3.07 -12.72
CA VAL A 113 3.64 4.53 -12.69
C VAL A 113 2.26 5.08 -12.37
N GLU A 114 1.21 4.51 -12.95
CA GLU A 114 -0.18 4.91 -12.66
C GLU A 114 -0.54 4.66 -11.20
N LEU A 115 -0.21 3.47 -10.68
CA LEU A 115 -0.44 3.17 -9.27
C LEU A 115 0.34 4.11 -8.35
N GLN A 116 1.62 4.36 -8.63
CA GLN A 116 2.45 5.28 -7.84
C GLN A 116 1.89 6.70 -7.84
N ARG A 117 1.45 7.24 -8.98
CA ARG A 117 0.82 8.56 -9.07
C ARG A 117 -0.47 8.64 -8.25
N ALA A 118 -1.30 7.60 -8.30
CA ALA A 118 -2.52 7.55 -7.49
C ALA A 118 -2.20 7.53 -5.98
N LEU A 119 -1.18 6.77 -5.57
CA LEU A 119 -0.71 6.74 -4.18
C LEU A 119 -0.13 8.10 -3.76
N ASP A 120 0.63 8.79 -4.64
CA ASP A 120 1.15 10.13 -4.38
C ASP A 120 0.03 11.14 -4.19
N ALA A 121 -1.00 11.09 -5.03
CA ALA A 121 -2.17 11.96 -4.92
C ALA A 121 -2.92 11.74 -3.59
N ILE A 122 -3.01 10.49 -3.11
CA ILE A 122 -3.62 10.20 -1.82
C ILE A 122 -2.71 10.64 -0.66
N ALA A 123 -1.39 10.45 -0.78
CA ALA A 123 -0.41 10.85 0.22
C ALA A 123 -0.38 12.38 0.41
N ALA A 124 -0.53 13.14 -0.67
CA ALA A 124 -0.53 14.60 -0.67
C ALA A 124 -1.80 15.22 -0.07
N ARG A 125 -2.88 14.45 0.15
CA ARG A 125 -4.11 14.99 0.75
C ARG A 125 -3.85 15.47 2.17
N PRO A 126 -4.20 16.72 2.52
CA PRO A 126 -4.09 17.21 3.88
C PRO A 126 -5.02 16.39 4.79
N ARG A 127 -4.58 16.12 6.01
CA ARG A 127 -5.45 15.51 7.04
C ARG A 127 -6.62 16.46 7.32
N ARG A 128 -7.83 15.94 7.20
CA ARG A 128 -9.07 16.73 7.31
C ARG A 128 -9.27 17.35 8.68
N TYR A 129 -8.67 16.75 9.72
CA TYR A 129 -8.77 17.25 11.08
C TYR A 129 -7.37 17.50 11.64
N PRO A 130 -7.05 18.75 12.04
CA PRO A 130 -5.82 19.05 12.78
C PRO A 130 -5.80 18.27 14.10
N GLU A 131 -4.61 17.91 14.57
CA GLU A 131 -4.43 17.15 15.81
C GLU A 131 -5.12 17.81 17.01
N LEU A 132 -5.15 19.14 17.04
CA LEU A 132 -5.80 19.92 18.07
C LEU A 132 -7.32 19.65 18.15
N LEU A 133 -8.01 19.52 17.00
CA LEU A 133 -9.45 19.24 16.96
C LEU A 133 -9.76 17.82 17.45
N ARG A 134 -8.87 16.87 17.18
CA ARG A 134 -8.97 15.49 17.68
C ARG A 134 -8.78 15.42 19.20
N LEU A 135 -7.80 16.18 19.73
CA LEU A 135 -7.56 16.30 21.17
C LEU A 135 -8.74 16.96 21.89
N LEU A 136 -9.30 18.04 21.34
CA LEU A 136 -10.48 18.70 21.89
C LEU A 136 -11.70 17.79 21.88
N GLY A 137 -11.93 17.03 20.79
CA GLY A 137 -13.03 16.06 20.72
C GLY A 137 -12.89 14.93 21.74
N ALA A 138 -11.67 14.40 21.93
CA ALA A 138 -11.39 13.39 22.94
C ALA A 138 -11.56 13.92 24.36
N ALA A 139 -11.08 15.12 24.64
CA ALA A 139 -11.22 15.78 25.93
C ALA A 139 -12.70 16.03 26.27
N PHE A 140 -13.49 16.48 25.28
CA PHE A 140 -14.93 16.69 25.45
C PHE A 140 -15.69 15.39 25.72
N ALA A 141 -15.36 14.32 24.98
CA ALA A 141 -15.95 13.00 25.19
C ALA A 141 -15.62 12.43 26.57
N CYS A 142 -14.36 12.53 27.02
CA CYS A 142 -13.95 12.11 28.35
C CYS A 142 -14.62 12.93 29.45
N GLY A 143 -14.75 14.26 29.28
CA GLY A 143 -15.44 15.16 30.23
C GLY A 143 -16.93 14.84 30.35
N ALA A 144 -17.60 14.59 29.21
CA ALA A 144 -19.02 14.20 29.22
C ALA A 144 -19.25 12.84 29.91
N PHE A 145 -18.33 11.87 29.71
CA PHE A 145 -18.40 10.57 30.37
C PHE A 145 -18.20 10.69 31.90
N ALA A 146 -17.28 11.54 32.34
CA ALA A 146 -17.05 11.79 33.77
C ALA A 146 -18.25 12.45 34.46
N LEU A 147 -18.95 13.34 33.77
CA LEU A 147 -20.17 13.97 34.28
C LEU A 147 -21.34 13.00 34.40
N LEU A 148 -21.48 12.07 33.43
CA LEU A 148 -22.54 11.06 33.43
C LEU A 148 -22.28 9.91 34.43
N GLY A 149 -21.04 9.64 34.78
CA GLY A 149 -20.65 8.58 35.69
C GLY A 149 -20.61 8.97 37.16
N ASN A 150 -20.83 10.25 37.49
CA ASN A 150 -20.73 10.82 38.85
C ASN A 150 -22.09 11.30 39.39
N GLY A 151 -23.21 10.83 38.78
CA GLY A 151 -24.58 11.11 39.18
C GLY A 151 -25.29 9.94 39.84
#